data_231a394262bcb22cc1c092bd80ebaf5b
#
_entry.id   231a394262bcb22cc1c092bd80ebaf5b
#
_cell.length_a   1.000
_cell.length_b   1.000
_cell.length_c   1.000
_cell.angle_alpha   90.00
_cell.angle_beta   90.00
_cell.angle_gamma   90.00
#
_symmetry.space_group_name_H-M   'P 1'
#
loop_
_entity.id
_entity.type
_entity.pdbx_description
1 polymer ?
#
loop_
_entity_poly.entity_id
_entity_poly.type
_entity_poly.pdbx_seq_one_letter_code
_entity_poly.pdbx_strand_id
1 'polypeptide(L)'
;MKKRALISVSNKNNLIDFAKFLESKNYELISTGGTFKHLKEAGLNPIQIDEVTNFPEMLDGRVKTLHPKVHGGLLAVRDNEEHMKTVQEHGIELIDMVIVNLYPFFENVNKEISLEEKVEFIDIGGPSMLRSAAKNFASVTVVTDVEDYAKVQQEISENGDTTIETRKKLAGKVFNLTSAYDAAISQMLLNENYPEYLQASYQKVSDLRYGENPHQSAAYYVSTTENGAMKDFEILGGKELSFNNLRDMDLCWKVVNEFKEELACCAVKHSTPCGVAVGTTALETYTKTFECDPVSI
;
A
#
# COMPACT_ATOMS: atom_id res chain seq x y z
N MET A 1 -28.38 -6.60 16.10
CA MET A 1 -28.08 -7.29 14.83
C MET A 1 -26.65 -7.77 14.89
N LYS A 2 -26.33 -8.86 14.20
CA LYS A 2 -24.96 -9.36 14.04
C LYS A 2 -24.22 -8.41 13.10
N LYS A 3 -23.01 -7.96 13.47
CA LYS A 3 -22.17 -7.13 12.58
C LYS A 3 -21.59 -7.99 11.46
N ARG A 4 -21.29 -7.39 10.30
CA ARG A 4 -20.74 -8.09 9.14
C ARG A 4 -19.41 -7.52 8.71
N ALA A 5 -18.46 -8.42 8.43
CA ALA A 5 -17.14 -8.08 7.90
C ALA A 5 -16.92 -8.75 6.53
N LEU A 6 -16.72 -7.97 5.49
CA LEU A 6 -16.39 -8.43 4.15
C LEU A 6 -14.87 -8.45 3.98
N ILE A 7 -14.32 -9.64 3.70
CA ILE A 7 -12.88 -9.91 3.66
C ILE A 7 -12.49 -10.43 2.28
N SER A 8 -11.62 -9.70 1.60
CA SER A 8 -11.05 -10.08 0.31
C SER A 8 -9.61 -9.57 0.20
N VAL A 9 -8.64 -10.42 0.50
CA VAL A 9 -7.23 -10.02 0.62
C VAL A 9 -6.31 -10.88 -0.23
N SER A 10 -5.31 -10.26 -0.86
CA SER A 10 -4.19 -10.92 -1.51
C SER A 10 -3.12 -11.30 -0.47
N ASN A 11 -2.69 -10.37 0.37
CA ASN A 11 -1.81 -10.63 1.51
C ASN A 11 -2.61 -11.18 2.70
N LYS A 12 -2.29 -12.41 3.10
CA LYS A 12 -2.99 -13.16 4.16
C LYS A 12 -2.25 -13.14 5.50
N ASN A 13 -1.20 -12.34 5.65
CA ASN A 13 -0.46 -12.24 6.91
C ASN A 13 -1.40 -11.81 8.04
N ASN A 14 -1.31 -12.48 9.19
CA ASN A 14 -2.11 -12.22 10.39
C ASN A 14 -3.64 -12.25 10.20
N LEU A 15 -4.14 -12.65 8.99
CA LEU A 15 -5.56 -12.66 8.67
C LEU A 15 -6.36 -13.61 9.57
N ILE A 16 -5.84 -14.82 9.81
CA ILE A 16 -6.58 -15.85 10.55
C ILE A 16 -6.85 -15.40 11.99
N ASP A 17 -5.85 -14.84 12.66
CA ASP A 17 -5.99 -14.38 14.04
C ASP A 17 -6.96 -13.18 14.10
N PHE A 18 -6.89 -12.28 13.12
CA PHE A 18 -7.83 -11.16 13.01
C PHE A 18 -9.27 -11.63 12.74
N ALA A 19 -9.46 -12.59 11.84
CA ALA A 19 -10.77 -13.14 11.53
C ALA A 19 -11.40 -13.91 12.72
N LYS A 20 -10.60 -14.72 13.45
CA LYS A 20 -11.01 -15.38 14.69
C LYS A 20 -11.43 -14.36 15.76
N PHE A 21 -10.68 -13.28 15.87
CA PHE A 21 -11.04 -12.18 16.78
C PHE A 21 -12.38 -11.58 16.39
N LEU A 22 -12.64 -11.28 15.11
CA LEU A 22 -13.91 -10.73 14.64
C LEU A 22 -15.08 -11.68 14.92
N GLU A 23 -14.94 -13.00 14.66
CA GLU A 23 -15.95 -13.98 15.04
C GLU A 23 -16.24 -13.97 16.55
N SER A 24 -15.20 -13.88 17.39
CA SER A 24 -15.35 -13.81 18.86
C SER A 24 -16.10 -12.56 19.32
N LYS A 25 -16.11 -11.50 18.50
CA LYS A 25 -16.84 -10.24 18.70
C LYS A 25 -18.19 -10.22 17.97
N ASN A 26 -18.70 -11.39 17.59
CA ASN A 26 -19.99 -11.59 16.94
C ASN A 26 -20.11 -10.95 15.56
N TYR A 27 -18.99 -10.87 14.80
CA TYR A 27 -19.04 -10.55 13.39
C TYR A 27 -19.35 -11.80 12.56
N GLU A 28 -20.21 -11.65 11.58
CA GLU A 28 -20.39 -12.61 10.49
C GLU A 28 -19.37 -12.28 9.40
N LEU A 29 -18.57 -13.27 9.02
CA LEU A 29 -17.54 -13.10 8.01
C LEU A 29 -18.12 -13.40 6.64
N ILE A 30 -17.93 -12.48 5.69
CA ILE A 30 -18.26 -12.67 4.27
C ILE A 30 -16.94 -12.66 3.50
N SER A 31 -16.77 -13.57 2.55
CA SER A 31 -15.51 -13.65 1.81
C SER A 31 -15.68 -14.13 0.38
N THR A 32 -14.62 -13.97 -0.42
CA THR A 32 -14.58 -14.32 -1.84
C THR A 32 -13.39 -15.23 -2.16
N GLY A 33 -13.54 -16.07 -3.15
CA GLY A 33 -12.44 -16.80 -3.82
C GLY A 33 -11.40 -17.42 -2.90
N GLY A 34 -10.14 -17.11 -3.13
CA GLY A 34 -9.03 -17.67 -2.35
C GLY A 34 -8.99 -17.29 -0.88
N THR A 35 -9.55 -16.12 -0.50
CA THR A 35 -9.67 -15.71 0.90
C THR A 35 -10.70 -16.56 1.62
N PHE A 36 -11.85 -16.82 1.00
CA PHE A 36 -12.88 -17.73 1.55
C PHE A 36 -12.29 -19.11 1.85
N LYS A 37 -11.61 -19.70 0.87
CA LYS A 37 -10.96 -21.01 1.04
C LYS A 37 -9.98 -21.01 2.20
N HIS A 38 -9.14 -20.00 2.30
CA HIS A 38 -8.14 -19.87 3.37
C HIS A 38 -8.77 -19.78 4.76
N LEU A 39 -9.86 -19.02 4.92
CA LEU A 39 -10.60 -18.91 6.17
C LEU A 39 -11.27 -20.25 6.54
N LYS A 40 -11.85 -20.94 5.57
CA LYS A 40 -12.45 -22.27 5.78
C LYS A 40 -11.44 -23.30 6.25
N GLU A 41 -10.28 -23.36 5.61
CA GLU A 41 -9.18 -24.28 5.97
C GLU A 41 -8.66 -24.03 7.40
N ALA A 42 -8.79 -22.80 7.90
CA ALA A 42 -8.46 -22.43 9.28
C ALA A 42 -9.57 -22.73 10.31
N GLY A 43 -10.68 -23.37 9.88
CA GLY A 43 -11.78 -23.75 10.75
C GLY A 43 -12.81 -22.64 11.04
N LEU A 44 -12.76 -21.51 10.32
CA LEU A 44 -13.73 -20.45 10.40
C LEU A 44 -14.96 -20.73 9.51
N ASN A 45 -16.07 -20.02 9.74
CA ASN A 45 -17.31 -20.21 8.99
C ASN A 45 -17.73 -18.97 8.20
N PRO A 46 -16.92 -18.51 7.20
CA PRO A 46 -17.31 -17.40 6.35
C PRO A 46 -18.51 -17.79 5.45
N ILE A 47 -19.35 -16.81 5.13
CA ILE A 47 -20.35 -16.87 4.08
C ILE A 47 -19.70 -16.51 2.75
N GLN A 48 -20.02 -17.24 1.71
CA GLN A 48 -19.54 -16.92 0.38
C GLN A 48 -20.32 -15.74 -0.21
N ILE A 49 -19.66 -14.87 -0.96
CA ILE A 49 -20.26 -13.63 -1.47
C ILE A 49 -21.46 -13.89 -2.40
N ASP A 50 -21.48 -14.98 -3.13
CA ASP A 50 -22.58 -15.37 -4.02
C ASP A 50 -23.85 -15.76 -3.23
N GLU A 51 -23.72 -16.27 -1.99
CA GLU A 51 -24.83 -16.49 -1.10
C GLU A 51 -25.47 -15.15 -0.64
N VAL A 52 -24.65 -14.11 -0.45
CA VAL A 52 -25.11 -12.76 -0.09
C VAL A 52 -25.81 -12.06 -1.26
N THR A 53 -25.20 -12.15 -2.43
CA THR A 53 -25.70 -11.48 -3.64
C THR A 53 -26.87 -12.24 -4.27
N ASN A 54 -26.97 -13.54 -4.07
CA ASN A 54 -27.78 -14.48 -4.83
C ASN A 54 -27.47 -14.40 -6.34
N PHE A 55 -26.22 -14.16 -6.68
CA PHE A 55 -25.76 -14.03 -8.04
C PHE A 55 -24.41 -14.74 -8.22
N PRO A 56 -24.25 -15.60 -9.24
CA PRO A 56 -23.01 -16.34 -9.41
C PRO A 56 -21.87 -15.42 -9.85
N GLU A 57 -20.64 -15.81 -9.47
CA GLU A 57 -19.43 -15.25 -10.05
C GLU A 57 -19.43 -15.51 -11.56
N MET A 58 -19.05 -14.50 -12.36
CA MET A 58 -19.03 -14.61 -13.83
C MET A 58 -17.84 -13.87 -14.43
N LEU A 59 -17.62 -14.09 -15.72
CA LEU A 59 -16.51 -13.50 -16.51
C LEU A 59 -15.16 -13.80 -15.84
N ASP A 60 -14.91 -15.08 -15.52
CA ASP A 60 -13.69 -15.57 -14.88
C ASP A 60 -13.33 -14.83 -13.60
N GLY A 61 -14.36 -14.44 -12.82
CA GLY A 61 -14.19 -13.74 -11.54
C GLY A 61 -14.09 -12.22 -11.64
N ARG A 62 -14.17 -11.63 -12.81
CA ARG A 62 -14.16 -10.17 -12.97
C ARG A 62 -15.38 -9.49 -12.36
N VAL A 63 -16.51 -10.21 -12.26
CA VAL A 63 -17.75 -9.74 -11.63
C VAL A 63 -18.18 -10.70 -10.54
N LYS A 64 -18.08 -10.26 -9.29
CA LYS A 64 -18.54 -10.99 -8.09
C LYS A 64 -19.00 -10.07 -6.95
N THR A 65 -18.26 -8.99 -6.69
CA THR A 65 -18.56 -8.02 -5.64
C THR A 65 -19.22 -6.74 -6.16
N LEU A 66 -19.22 -6.52 -7.47
CA LEU A 66 -19.90 -5.39 -8.11
C LEU A 66 -21.42 -5.63 -8.17
N HIS A 67 -22.06 -5.57 -7.01
CA HIS A 67 -23.47 -5.91 -6.86
C HIS A 67 -24.18 -4.92 -5.92
N PRO A 68 -25.44 -4.52 -6.21
CA PRO A 68 -26.20 -3.60 -5.35
C PRO A 68 -26.29 -4.04 -3.89
N LYS A 69 -26.39 -5.32 -3.61
CA LYS A 69 -26.44 -5.83 -2.23
C LYS A 69 -25.13 -5.58 -1.46
N VAL A 70 -23.99 -5.61 -2.13
CA VAL A 70 -22.70 -5.31 -1.53
C VAL A 70 -22.56 -3.80 -1.32
N HIS A 71 -22.69 -3.03 -2.40
CA HIS A 71 -22.49 -1.57 -2.34
C HIS A 71 -23.60 -0.85 -1.57
N GLY A 72 -24.83 -1.34 -1.64
CA GLY A 72 -25.94 -0.83 -0.81
C GLY A 72 -25.68 -1.06 0.70
N GLY A 73 -25.19 -2.26 1.05
CA GLY A 73 -24.79 -2.56 2.43
C GLY A 73 -23.66 -1.70 2.98
N LEU A 74 -22.75 -1.23 2.10
CA LEU A 74 -21.64 -0.34 2.44
C LEU A 74 -22.04 1.14 2.45
N LEU A 75 -22.84 1.59 1.49
CA LEU A 75 -23.12 3.01 1.24
C LEU A 75 -24.35 3.54 1.97
N ALA A 76 -25.22 2.67 2.52
CA ALA A 76 -26.37 3.10 3.26
C ALA A 76 -25.98 3.97 4.46
N VAL A 77 -26.47 5.21 4.47
CA VAL A 77 -26.32 6.14 5.60
C VAL A 77 -27.30 5.72 6.69
N ARG A 78 -26.79 5.24 7.83
CA ARG A 78 -27.58 4.56 8.85
C ARG A 78 -28.56 5.47 9.59
N ASP A 79 -28.28 6.76 9.66
CA ASP A 79 -29.12 7.77 10.27
C ASP A 79 -30.15 8.36 9.28
N ASN A 80 -30.18 7.86 8.03
CA ASN A 80 -31.15 8.27 7.02
C ASN A 80 -32.26 7.21 6.90
N GLU A 81 -33.49 7.58 7.32
CA GLU A 81 -34.65 6.68 7.34
C GLU A 81 -35.03 6.16 5.95
N GLU A 82 -34.88 6.99 4.89
CA GLU A 82 -35.16 6.56 3.49
C GLU A 82 -34.16 5.54 3.01
N HIS A 83 -32.86 5.72 3.33
CA HIS A 83 -31.84 4.72 3.03
C HIS A 83 -32.13 3.40 3.75
N MET A 84 -32.48 3.47 5.04
CA MET A 84 -32.75 2.26 5.82
C MET A 84 -33.99 1.54 5.34
N LYS A 85 -35.03 2.26 4.93
CA LYS A 85 -36.23 1.70 4.30
C LYS A 85 -35.88 1.03 2.96
N THR A 86 -35.12 1.70 2.12
CA THR A 86 -34.70 1.17 0.81
C THR A 86 -33.90 -0.13 0.96
N VAL A 87 -32.91 -0.18 1.84
CA VAL A 87 -32.12 -1.42 2.04
C VAL A 87 -33.00 -2.56 2.56
N GLN A 88 -33.98 -2.27 3.41
CA GLN A 88 -34.94 -3.26 3.91
C GLN A 88 -35.82 -3.78 2.78
N GLU A 89 -36.39 -2.91 1.97
CA GLU A 89 -37.26 -3.26 0.84
C GLU A 89 -36.57 -4.15 -0.19
N HIS A 90 -35.28 -3.93 -0.39
CA HIS A 90 -34.44 -4.72 -1.32
C HIS A 90 -33.73 -5.92 -0.68
N GLY A 91 -33.97 -6.20 0.59
CA GLY A 91 -33.35 -7.30 1.33
C GLY A 91 -31.82 -7.16 1.35
N ILE A 92 -31.32 -5.90 1.49
CA ILE A 92 -29.92 -5.58 1.61
C ILE A 92 -29.54 -5.56 3.08
N GLU A 93 -28.55 -6.35 3.45
CA GLU A 93 -28.02 -6.35 4.81
C GLU A 93 -26.78 -5.46 4.89
N LEU A 94 -26.65 -4.73 6.01
CA LEU A 94 -25.55 -3.80 6.20
C LEU A 94 -24.21 -4.53 6.37
N ILE A 95 -23.14 -3.91 5.90
CA ILE A 95 -21.75 -4.35 6.09
C ILE A 95 -21.06 -3.31 6.96
N ASP A 96 -20.49 -3.76 8.09
CA ASP A 96 -19.92 -2.89 9.12
C ASP A 96 -18.41 -2.71 8.95
N MET A 97 -17.77 -3.68 8.30
CA MET A 97 -16.33 -3.66 8.09
C MET A 97 -15.95 -4.22 6.71
N VAL A 98 -14.95 -3.62 6.09
CA VAL A 98 -14.32 -4.10 4.86
C VAL A 98 -12.84 -4.27 5.10
N ILE A 99 -12.31 -5.46 4.82
CA ILE A 99 -10.88 -5.78 4.89
C ILE A 99 -10.46 -6.21 3.47
N VAL A 100 -9.80 -5.32 2.77
CA VAL A 100 -9.39 -5.54 1.38
C VAL A 100 -8.00 -4.94 1.18
N ASN A 101 -7.06 -5.74 0.77
CA ASN A 101 -5.82 -5.24 0.16
C ASN A 101 -5.79 -5.58 -1.32
N LEU A 102 -5.31 -4.64 -2.11
CA LEU A 102 -5.31 -4.76 -3.55
C LEU A 102 -4.30 -5.80 -4.03
N TYR A 103 -4.47 -6.29 -5.24
CA TYR A 103 -3.46 -7.08 -5.91
C TYR A 103 -2.14 -6.30 -6.02
N PRO A 104 -0.98 -6.97 -5.99
CA PRO A 104 0.34 -6.32 -6.03
C PRO A 104 0.64 -5.77 -7.44
N PHE A 105 -0.15 -4.80 -7.90
CA PHE A 105 0.01 -4.16 -9.21
C PHE A 105 1.37 -3.49 -9.33
N PHE A 106 1.80 -2.78 -8.27
CA PHE A 106 3.11 -2.10 -8.23
C PHE A 106 4.29 -3.07 -8.43
N GLU A 107 4.17 -4.32 -7.97
CA GLU A 107 5.19 -5.35 -8.15
C GLU A 107 5.20 -5.94 -9.57
N ASN A 108 4.09 -5.83 -10.30
CA ASN A 108 3.90 -6.44 -11.61
C ASN A 108 4.01 -5.45 -12.76
N VAL A 109 3.74 -4.17 -12.54
CA VAL A 109 3.74 -3.14 -13.59
C VAL A 109 5.10 -3.02 -14.28
N ASN A 110 6.20 -3.22 -13.54
CA ASN A 110 7.58 -3.13 -14.04
C ASN A 110 8.14 -4.46 -14.57
N LYS A 111 7.37 -5.56 -14.52
CA LYS A 111 7.83 -6.85 -15.06
C LYS A 111 7.79 -6.83 -16.60
N GLU A 112 8.71 -7.58 -17.20
CA GLU A 112 8.76 -7.82 -18.65
C GLU A 112 7.71 -8.87 -19.05
N ILE A 113 6.42 -8.49 -18.99
CA ILE A 113 5.27 -9.27 -19.42
C ILE A 113 4.43 -8.45 -20.41
N SER A 114 3.53 -9.10 -21.15
CA SER A 114 2.70 -8.41 -22.15
C SER A 114 1.75 -7.38 -21.50
N LEU A 115 1.26 -6.42 -22.29
CA LEU A 115 0.29 -5.44 -21.82
C LEU A 115 -1.01 -6.13 -21.37
N GLU A 116 -1.44 -7.15 -22.10
CA GLU A 116 -2.62 -7.94 -21.77
C GLU A 116 -2.48 -8.61 -20.41
N GLU A 117 -1.32 -9.19 -20.11
CA GLU A 117 -1.03 -9.77 -18.81
C GLU A 117 -1.01 -8.72 -17.69
N LYS A 118 -0.46 -7.53 -17.95
CA LYS A 118 -0.48 -6.42 -16.98
C LYS A 118 -1.90 -5.94 -16.68
N VAL A 119 -2.75 -5.87 -17.67
CA VAL A 119 -4.17 -5.45 -17.53
C VAL A 119 -4.95 -6.41 -16.63
N GLU A 120 -4.63 -7.71 -16.62
CA GLU A 120 -5.28 -8.68 -15.72
C GLU A 120 -4.97 -8.45 -14.23
N PHE A 121 -3.91 -7.70 -13.89
CA PHE A 121 -3.64 -7.27 -12.52
C PHE A 121 -4.43 -6.02 -12.08
N ILE A 122 -5.20 -5.40 -12.98
CA ILE A 122 -6.05 -4.26 -12.62
C ILE A 122 -7.27 -4.77 -11.85
N ASP A 123 -7.29 -4.49 -10.56
CA ASP A 123 -8.41 -4.83 -9.68
C ASP A 123 -9.52 -3.78 -9.79
N ILE A 124 -10.73 -4.22 -10.11
CA ILE A 124 -11.93 -3.37 -10.18
C ILE A 124 -12.76 -3.48 -8.91
N GLY A 125 -12.99 -4.69 -8.44
CA GLY A 125 -13.88 -4.97 -7.31
C GLY A 125 -13.33 -4.48 -5.97
N GLY A 126 -12.04 -4.70 -5.73
CA GLY A 126 -11.35 -4.24 -4.52
C GLY A 126 -11.41 -2.73 -4.32
N PRO A 127 -10.90 -1.93 -5.26
CA PRO A 127 -11.00 -0.47 -5.19
C PRO A 127 -12.43 0.05 -5.06
N SER A 128 -13.40 -0.57 -5.75
CA SER A 128 -14.81 -0.17 -5.65
C SER A 128 -15.38 -0.37 -4.26
N MET A 129 -15.12 -1.52 -3.63
CA MET A 129 -15.54 -1.79 -2.24
C MET A 129 -14.86 -0.86 -1.25
N LEU A 130 -13.55 -0.67 -1.39
CA LEU A 130 -12.76 0.22 -0.54
C LEU A 130 -13.29 1.66 -0.59
N ARG A 131 -13.52 2.20 -1.78
CA ARG A 131 -14.03 3.57 -1.96
C ARG A 131 -15.46 3.72 -1.42
N SER A 132 -16.31 2.70 -1.58
CA SER A 132 -17.67 2.70 -1.02
C SER A 132 -17.63 2.72 0.51
N ALA A 133 -16.85 1.86 1.13
CA ALA A 133 -16.66 1.82 2.57
C ALA A 133 -16.05 3.12 3.12
N ALA A 134 -14.99 3.62 2.48
CA ALA A 134 -14.32 4.86 2.86
C ALA A 134 -15.24 6.09 2.78
N LYS A 135 -16.11 6.17 1.75
CA LYS A 135 -17.11 7.23 1.65
C LYS A 135 -18.08 7.23 2.84
N ASN A 136 -18.41 6.06 3.36
CA ASN A 136 -19.33 5.90 4.50
C ASN A 136 -18.57 5.60 5.81
N PHE A 137 -17.41 6.19 6.01
CA PHE A 137 -16.59 5.97 7.22
C PHE A 137 -17.31 6.34 8.53
N ALA A 138 -18.37 7.14 8.47
CA ALA A 138 -19.23 7.39 9.64
C ALA A 138 -19.78 6.09 10.23
N SER A 139 -20.04 5.10 9.39
CA SER A 139 -20.68 3.84 9.77
C SER A 139 -19.84 2.58 9.49
N VAL A 140 -18.86 2.65 8.61
CA VAL A 140 -18.11 1.48 8.13
C VAL A 140 -16.63 1.62 8.45
N THR A 141 -16.04 0.57 9.03
CA THR A 141 -14.59 0.45 9.19
C THR A 141 -13.98 -0.15 7.93
N VAL A 142 -13.00 0.51 7.34
CA VAL A 142 -12.28 0.01 6.16
C VAL A 142 -10.81 -0.20 6.46
N VAL A 143 -10.28 -1.39 6.18
CA VAL A 143 -8.91 -1.78 6.48
C VAL A 143 -8.22 -2.24 5.19
N THR A 144 -7.12 -1.59 4.83
CA THR A 144 -6.33 -1.90 3.63
C THR A 144 -4.98 -2.51 3.94
N ASP A 145 -4.56 -2.43 5.20
CA ASP A 145 -3.20 -2.75 5.63
C ASP A 145 -3.23 -3.67 6.86
N VAL A 146 -2.41 -4.70 6.85
CA VAL A 146 -2.24 -5.64 7.96
C VAL A 146 -1.78 -4.94 9.25
N GLU A 147 -1.00 -3.89 9.14
CA GLU A 147 -0.50 -3.10 10.27
C GLU A 147 -1.62 -2.41 11.07
N ASP A 148 -2.78 -2.21 10.46
CA ASP A 148 -3.94 -1.60 11.14
C ASP A 148 -4.75 -2.61 11.97
N TYR A 149 -4.54 -3.93 11.82
CA TYR A 149 -5.31 -4.96 12.52
C TYR A 149 -5.24 -4.81 14.04
N ALA A 150 -4.05 -4.62 14.58
CA ALA A 150 -3.83 -4.50 16.02
C ALA A 150 -4.61 -3.30 16.61
N LYS A 151 -4.61 -2.16 15.92
CA LYS A 151 -5.33 -0.95 16.35
C LYS A 151 -6.85 -1.18 16.33
N VAL A 152 -7.36 -1.80 15.27
CA VAL A 152 -8.79 -2.12 15.14
C VAL A 152 -9.22 -3.12 16.22
N GLN A 153 -8.43 -4.16 16.48
CA GLN A 153 -8.68 -5.14 17.55
C GLN A 153 -8.73 -4.48 18.92
N GLN A 154 -7.79 -3.59 19.21
CA GLN A 154 -7.75 -2.85 20.46
C GLN A 154 -9.04 -2.06 20.67
N GLU A 155 -9.42 -1.22 19.70
CA GLU A 155 -10.60 -0.36 19.83
C GLU A 155 -11.91 -1.14 19.94
N ILE A 156 -12.08 -2.22 19.15
CA ILE A 156 -13.23 -3.10 19.27
C ILE A 156 -13.29 -3.78 20.65
N SER A 157 -12.14 -4.13 21.21
CA SER A 157 -12.08 -4.75 22.54
C SER A 157 -12.45 -3.79 23.66
N GLU A 158 -12.01 -2.53 23.55
CA GLU A 158 -12.22 -1.49 24.56
C GLU A 158 -13.62 -0.85 24.46
N ASN A 159 -14.10 -0.61 23.23
CA ASN A 159 -15.29 0.22 22.97
C ASN A 159 -16.43 -0.56 22.30
N GLY A 160 -16.21 -1.81 21.90
CA GLY A 160 -17.18 -2.59 21.11
C GLY A 160 -17.25 -2.20 19.63
N ASP A 161 -16.54 -1.15 19.21
CA ASP A 161 -16.40 -0.67 17.84
C ASP A 161 -15.16 0.19 17.66
N THR A 162 -14.78 0.50 16.43
CA THR A 162 -13.77 1.50 16.11
C THR A 162 -14.27 2.91 16.35
N THR A 163 -13.35 3.82 16.71
CA THR A 163 -13.67 5.24 16.88
C THR A 163 -13.88 5.93 15.52
N ILE A 164 -14.60 7.04 15.50
CA ILE A 164 -14.81 7.83 14.28
C ILE A 164 -13.49 8.40 13.74
N GLU A 165 -12.58 8.76 14.61
CA GLU A 165 -11.24 9.25 14.27
C GLU A 165 -10.44 8.17 13.55
N THR A 166 -10.46 6.94 14.05
CA THR A 166 -9.80 5.80 13.42
C THR A 166 -10.43 5.49 12.07
N ARG A 167 -11.78 5.43 11.98
CA ARG A 167 -12.46 5.21 10.70
C ARG A 167 -12.13 6.29 9.67
N LYS A 168 -12.08 7.57 10.07
CA LYS A 168 -11.68 8.68 9.20
C LYS A 168 -10.25 8.54 8.71
N LYS A 169 -9.32 8.15 9.59
CA LYS A 169 -7.91 7.91 9.23
C LYS A 169 -7.79 6.76 8.23
N LEU A 170 -8.45 5.63 8.50
CA LEU A 170 -8.46 4.47 7.62
C LEU A 170 -9.08 4.78 6.25
N ALA A 171 -10.17 5.55 6.21
CA ALA A 171 -10.76 6.04 4.97
C ALA A 171 -9.79 6.93 4.16
N GLY A 172 -9.02 7.77 4.83
CA GLY A 172 -7.94 8.55 4.22
C GLY A 172 -6.85 7.66 3.60
N LYS A 173 -6.46 6.57 4.28
CA LYS A 173 -5.51 5.57 3.74
C LYS A 173 -6.05 4.91 2.47
N VAL A 174 -7.36 4.64 2.37
CA VAL A 174 -7.99 4.11 1.16
C VAL A 174 -7.77 5.04 -0.03
N PHE A 175 -8.11 6.33 0.12
CA PHE A 175 -7.98 7.27 -1.00
C PHE A 175 -6.51 7.53 -1.35
N ASN A 176 -5.61 7.49 -0.37
CA ASN A 176 -4.18 7.56 -0.61
C ASN A 176 -3.68 6.36 -1.44
N LEU A 177 -4.09 5.13 -1.05
CA LEU A 177 -3.75 3.92 -1.78
C LEU A 177 -4.34 3.89 -3.19
N THR A 178 -5.65 4.18 -3.35
CA THR A 178 -6.30 4.11 -4.66
C THR A 178 -5.81 5.19 -5.61
N SER A 179 -5.43 6.38 -5.12
CA SER A 179 -4.83 7.41 -5.97
C SER A 179 -3.46 6.98 -6.50
N ALA A 180 -2.62 6.35 -5.68
CA ALA A 180 -1.33 5.80 -6.10
C ALA A 180 -1.52 4.65 -7.10
N TYR A 181 -2.51 3.80 -6.85
CA TYR A 181 -2.88 2.69 -7.72
C TYR A 181 -3.33 3.16 -9.10
N ASP A 182 -4.26 4.11 -9.16
CA ASP A 182 -4.76 4.69 -10.41
C ASP A 182 -3.67 5.45 -11.17
N ALA A 183 -2.77 6.15 -10.45
CA ALA A 183 -1.62 6.81 -11.03
C ALA A 183 -0.69 5.82 -11.77
N ALA A 184 -0.39 4.68 -11.15
CA ALA A 184 0.46 3.66 -11.76
C ALA A 184 -0.20 3.03 -13.01
N ILE A 185 -1.51 2.76 -12.95
CA ILE A 185 -2.28 2.27 -14.12
C ILE A 185 -2.26 3.31 -15.23
N SER A 186 -2.53 4.57 -14.92
CA SER A 186 -2.54 5.66 -15.89
C SER A 186 -1.20 5.81 -16.61
N GLN A 187 -0.10 5.79 -15.86
CA GLN A 187 1.25 5.86 -16.45
C GLN A 187 1.54 4.67 -17.37
N MET A 188 1.15 3.46 -16.97
CA MET A 188 1.32 2.26 -17.80
C MET A 188 0.54 2.34 -19.13
N LEU A 189 -0.69 2.86 -19.11
CA LEU A 189 -1.58 2.87 -20.26
C LEU A 189 -1.35 4.07 -21.19
N LEU A 190 -1.15 5.27 -20.66
CA LEU A 190 -0.95 6.49 -21.44
C LEU A 190 0.42 6.52 -22.11
N ASN A 191 1.49 6.18 -21.37
CA ASN A 191 2.87 6.22 -21.85
C ASN A 191 3.22 7.55 -22.58
N GLU A 192 2.75 8.67 -22.02
CA GLU A 192 2.91 10.02 -22.56
C GLU A 192 3.91 10.83 -21.74
N ASN A 193 4.78 11.61 -22.42
CA ASN A 193 5.73 12.49 -21.76
C ASN A 193 5.08 13.69 -21.05
N TYR A 194 3.95 14.16 -21.57
CA TYR A 194 3.24 15.35 -21.10
C TYR A 194 1.73 15.09 -21.03
N PRO A 195 1.26 14.27 -20.08
CA PRO A 195 -0.15 13.99 -19.92
C PRO A 195 -0.89 15.24 -19.38
N GLU A 196 -2.20 15.31 -19.62
CA GLU A 196 -3.04 16.42 -19.11
C GLU A 196 -2.96 16.53 -17.57
N TYR A 197 -2.92 15.40 -16.87
CA TYR A 197 -2.72 15.35 -15.41
C TYR A 197 -1.42 14.60 -15.12
N LEU A 198 -0.39 15.36 -14.69
CA LEU A 198 0.87 14.76 -14.25
C LEU A 198 0.70 14.18 -12.84
N GLN A 199 0.88 12.88 -12.73
CA GLN A 199 0.78 12.16 -11.47
C GLN A 199 2.14 11.56 -11.11
N ALA A 200 2.55 11.75 -9.85
CA ALA A 200 3.73 11.13 -9.28
C ALA A 200 3.35 10.42 -7.99
N SER A 201 3.63 9.15 -7.91
CA SER A 201 3.33 8.33 -6.74
C SER A 201 4.60 7.81 -6.10
N TYR A 202 4.73 8.03 -4.79
CA TYR A 202 5.87 7.61 -3.99
C TYR A 202 5.41 6.84 -2.76
N GLN A 203 6.08 5.72 -2.51
CA GLN A 203 5.86 4.91 -1.32
C GLN A 203 6.88 5.26 -0.24
N LYS A 204 6.41 5.51 0.99
CA LYS A 204 7.29 5.71 2.14
C LYS A 204 8.04 4.42 2.46
N VAL A 205 9.36 4.50 2.56
CA VAL A 205 10.22 3.40 2.97
C VAL A 205 10.54 3.49 4.46
N SER A 206 10.96 4.67 4.92
CA SER A 206 11.34 4.88 6.31
C SER A 206 11.22 6.34 6.75
N ASP A 207 11.15 6.56 8.05
CA ASP A 207 11.48 7.85 8.62
C ASP A 207 13.00 8.03 8.61
N LEU A 208 13.44 9.28 8.51
CA LEU A 208 14.86 9.63 8.60
C LEU A 208 15.13 10.26 9.98
N ARG A 209 16.38 10.13 10.44
CA ARG A 209 16.80 10.65 11.73
C ARG A 209 16.53 12.15 11.90
N TYR A 210 16.74 12.95 10.83
CA TYR A 210 16.39 14.38 10.71
C TYR A 210 16.46 14.81 9.23
N GLY A 211 15.93 16.00 8.93
CA GLY A 211 15.97 16.60 7.61
C GLY A 211 17.32 17.25 7.27
N GLU A 212 17.32 18.36 6.53
CA GLU A 212 18.53 19.13 6.25
C GLU A 212 19.15 19.71 7.54
N ASN A 213 18.29 20.15 8.45
CA ASN A 213 18.68 20.66 9.77
C ASN A 213 18.16 19.74 10.88
N PRO A 214 18.87 19.67 12.04
CA PRO A 214 18.57 18.71 13.13
C PRO A 214 17.14 18.81 13.71
N HIS A 215 16.50 19.96 13.62
CA HIS A 215 15.15 20.18 14.15
C HIS A 215 14.02 19.79 13.17
N GLN A 216 14.36 19.44 11.94
CA GLN A 216 13.40 19.05 10.90
C GLN A 216 13.15 17.55 10.92
N SER A 217 11.89 17.14 10.80
CA SER A 217 11.54 15.76 10.46
C SER A 217 11.73 15.50 8.97
N ALA A 218 12.04 14.26 8.62
CA ALA A 218 12.13 13.84 7.23
C ALA A 218 11.76 12.37 7.07
N ALA A 219 11.39 11.98 5.86
CA ALA A 219 11.10 10.60 5.50
C ALA A 219 11.65 10.30 4.10
N TYR A 220 12.00 9.03 3.89
CA TYR A 220 12.45 8.53 2.61
C TYR A 220 11.31 7.87 1.85
N TYR A 221 11.16 8.27 0.60
CA TYR A 221 10.15 7.74 -0.32
C TYR A 221 10.80 7.25 -1.60
N VAL A 222 10.27 6.18 -2.18
CA VAL A 222 10.67 5.66 -3.49
C VAL A 222 9.51 5.76 -4.48
N SER A 223 9.83 5.97 -5.76
CA SER A 223 8.81 5.94 -6.82
C SER A 223 8.17 4.56 -6.90
N THR A 224 6.84 4.52 -7.10
CA THR A 224 6.10 3.27 -7.27
C THR A 224 6.26 2.66 -8.66
N THR A 225 6.67 3.47 -9.65
CA THR A 225 6.70 3.09 -11.07
C THR A 225 8.08 3.23 -11.71
N GLU A 226 8.92 4.13 -11.20
CA GLU A 226 10.25 4.38 -11.77
C GLU A 226 11.34 3.72 -10.95
N ASN A 227 12.42 3.32 -11.60
CA ASN A 227 13.62 2.86 -10.96
C ASN A 227 14.58 4.02 -10.76
N GLY A 228 15.26 4.06 -9.63
CA GLY A 228 16.25 5.08 -9.30
C GLY A 228 17.43 4.47 -8.56
N ALA A 229 18.60 5.13 -8.66
CA ALA A 229 19.83 4.65 -8.06
C ALA A 229 19.77 4.34 -6.57
N MET A 230 18.90 5.07 -5.85
CA MET A 230 18.74 4.91 -4.40
C MET A 230 17.52 4.07 -4.00
N LYS A 231 16.89 3.35 -4.95
CA LYS A 231 15.69 2.55 -4.64
C LYS A 231 16.01 1.26 -3.88
N ASP A 232 17.12 0.61 -4.23
CA ASP A 232 17.43 -0.77 -3.84
C ASP A 232 18.74 -0.87 -3.03
N PHE A 233 19.06 0.14 -2.21
CA PHE A 233 20.22 0.04 -1.32
C PHE A 233 19.87 -0.67 -0.01
N GLU A 234 20.86 -1.34 0.59
CA GLU A 234 20.75 -2.02 1.88
C GLU A 234 21.64 -1.35 2.92
N ILE A 235 21.09 -1.12 4.12
CA ILE A 235 21.82 -0.61 5.28
C ILE A 235 22.41 -1.81 6.03
N LEU A 236 23.71 -2.04 5.90
CA LEU A 236 24.40 -3.16 6.55
C LEU A 236 24.73 -2.90 8.03
N GLY A 237 24.68 -1.66 8.49
CA GLY A 237 24.96 -1.29 9.86
C GLY A 237 25.14 0.21 10.05
N GLY A 238 25.34 0.64 11.29
CA GLY A 238 25.52 2.05 11.65
C GLY A 238 24.27 2.71 12.18
N LYS A 239 24.24 4.05 12.16
CA LYS A 239 23.12 4.85 12.61
C LYS A 239 22.08 5.00 11.49
N GLU A 240 20.82 5.27 11.90
CA GLU A 240 19.77 5.66 10.96
C GLU A 240 20.22 6.82 10.06
N LEU A 241 19.81 6.78 8.80
CA LEU A 241 20.18 7.79 7.81
C LEU A 241 19.50 9.12 8.09
N SER A 242 20.17 10.22 7.74
CA SER A 242 19.60 11.55 7.65
C SER A 242 19.39 11.93 6.18
N PHE A 243 18.63 13.00 5.93
CA PHE A 243 18.50 13.59 4.61
C PHE A 243 19.86 13.89 3.95
N ASN A 244 20.78 14.46 4.73
CA ASN A 244 22.13 14.77 4.21
C ASN A 244 22.91 13.52 3.81
N ASN A 245 22.77 12.41 4.56
CA ASN A 245 23.42 11.15 4.19
C ASN A 245 22.89 10.64 2.85
N LEU A 246 21.58 10.67 2.61
CA LEU A 246 20.99 10.25 1.34
C LEU A 246 21.44 11.11 0.18
N ARG A 247 21.54 12.44 0.35
CA ARG A 247 22.06 13.36 -0.67
C ARG A 247 23.52 13.07 -1.04
N ASP A 248 24.35 12.85 -0.03
CA ASP A 248 25.75 12.56 -0.24
C ASP A 248 25.93 11.17 -0.92
N MET A 249 25.16 10.16 -0.49
CA MET A 249 25.18 8.83 -1.13
C MET A 249 24.71 8.87 -2.59
N ASP A 250 23.63 9.58 -2.89
CA ASP A 250 23.11 9.74 -4.27
C ASP A 250 24.16 10.40 -5.18
N LEU A 251 24.84 11.43 -4.66
CA LEU A 251 25.91 12.08 -5.40
C LEU A 251 27.12 11.16 -5.61
N CYS A 252 27.58 10.44 -4.57
CA CYS A 252 28.64 9.46 -4.70
C CYS A 252 28.30 8.42 -5.77
N TRP A 253 27.10 7.89 -5.74
CA TRP A 253 26.62 6.90 -6.70
C TRP A 253 26.62 7.44 -8.13
N LYS A 254 26.13 8.64 -8.34
CA LYS A 254 26.14 9.31 -9.67
C LYS A 254 27.55 9.50 -10.19
N VAL A 255 28.45 9.98 -9.34
CA VAL A 255 29.85 10.21 -9.74
C VAL A 255 30.56 8.92 -10.13
N VAL A 256 30.47 7.86 -9.30
CA VAL A 256 31.16 6.60 -9.63
C VAL A 256 30.60 5.90 -10.87
N ASN A 257 29.31 6.08 -11.16
CA ASN A 257 28.67 5.51 -12.36
C ASN A 257 29.08 6.19 -13.67
N GLU A 258 29.74 7.35 -13.64
CA GLU A 258 30.36 7.93 -14.85
C GLU A 258 31.57 7.15 -15.32
N PHE A 259 32.20 6.37 -14.42
CA PHE A 259 33.41 5.56 -14.70
C PHE A 259 33.01 4.09 -14.95
N LYS A 260 32.29 3.83 -16.03
CA LYS A 260 31.63 2.53 -16.29
C LYS A 260 32.59 1.33 -16.42
N GLU A 261 33.83 1.55 -16.86
CA GLU A 261 34.81 0.49 -17.13
C GLU A 261 35.96 0.50 -16.13
N GLU A 262 35.98 1.42 -15.18
CA GLU A 262 37.06 1.63 -14.23
C GLU A 262 36.60 1.43 -12.81
N LEU A 263 37.46 0.95 -11.94
CA LEU A 263 37.20 0.91 -10.51
C LEU A 263 37.34 2.34 -9.95
N ALA A 264 36.21 2.97 -9.64
CA ALA A 264 36.16 4.35 -9.16
C ALA A 264 35.79 4.43 -7.67
N CYS A 265 36.27 5.46 -7.01
CA CYS A 265 35.89 5.85 -5.66
C CYS A 265 35.60 7.35 -5.62
N CYS A 266 34.55 7.72 -4.90
CA CYS A 266 34.16 9.11 -4.68
C CYS A 266 33.93 9.36 -3.19
N ALA A 267 34.53 10.43 -2.69
CA ALA A 267 34.24 10.97 -1.37
C ALA A 267 33.48 12.30 -1.51
N VAL A 268 32.44 12.48 -0.68
CA VAL A 268 31.56 13.64 -0.75
C VAL A 268 31.43 14.27 0.62
N LYS A 269 31.41 15.58 0.66
CA LYS A 269 31.13 16.38 1.84
C LYS A 269 30.17 17.51 1.49
N HIS A 270 29.06 17.60 2.20
CA HIS A 270 28.03 18.64 1.99
C HIS A 270 27.55 18.70 0.53
N SER A 271 27.24 17.55 -0.05
CA SER A 271 26.77 17.41 -1.44
C SER A 271 27.75 17.97 -2.49
N THR A 272 29.06 17.86 -2.21
CA THR A 272 30.12 18.27 -3.14
C THR A 272 31.22 17.20 -3.11
N PRO A 273 31.65 16.66 -4.27
CA PRO A 273 32.81 15.77 -4.32
C PRO A 273 34.06 16.47 -3.80
N CYS A 274 34.70 15.90 -2.80
CA CYS A 274 35.98 16.39 -2.27
C CYS A 274 37.16 15.47 -2.65
N GLY A 275 36.87 14.27 -3.15
CA GLY A 275 37.87 13.38 -3.73
C GLY A 275 37.24 12.41 -4.72
N VAL A 276 37.82 12.24 -5.89
CA VAL A 276 37.45 11.25 -6.90
C VAL A 276 38.70 10.64 -7.49
N ALA A 277 38.78 9.33 -7.57
CA ALA A 277 39.90 8.63 -8.19
C ALA A 277 39.48 7.33 -8.86
N VAL A 278 40.29 6.87 -9.78
CA VAL A 278 40.23 5.55 -10.40
C VAL A 278 41.50 4.76 -10.09
N GLY A 279 41.39 3.44 -10.06
CA GLY A 279 42.48 2.56 -9.75
C GLY A 279 42.23 1.12 -10.16
N THR A 280 43.21 0.27 -9.91
CA THR A 280 43.15 -1.17 -10.26
C THR A 280 42.66 -2.05 -9.11
N THR A 281 42.75 -1.56 -7.88
CA THR A 281 42.25 -2.22 -6.67
C THR A 281 41.44 -1.26 -5.80
N ALA A 282 40.54 -1.78 -5.01
CA ALA A 282 39.72 -0.96 -4.11
C ALA A 282 40.59 -0.14 -3.12
N LEU A 283 41.65 -0.74 -2.58
CA LEU A 283 42.56 -0.06 -1.65
C LEU A 283 43.30 1.09 -2.33
N GLU A 284 43.88 0.85 -3.53
CA GLU A 284 44.56 1.89 -4.31
C GLU A 284 43.60 3.04 -4.61
N THR A 285 42.40 2.72 -5.11
CA THR A 285 41.40 3.71 -5.49
C THR A 285 40.95 4.56 -4.31
N TYR A 286 40.69 3.93 -3.18
CA TYR A 286 40.35 4.62 -1.93
C TYR A 286 41.49 5.51 -1.44
N THR A 287 42.75 5.02 -1.45
CA THR A 287 43.91 5.78 -1.01
C THR A 287 44.12 7.05 -1.86
N LYS A 288 44.01 6.93 -3.16
CA LYS A 288 44.09 8.06 -4.08
C LYS A 288 42.93 9.08 -3.83
N THR A 289 41.71 8.57 -3.58
CA THR A 289 40.55 9.43 -3.25
C THR A 289 40.80 10.19 -1.95
N PHE A 290 41.29 9.50 -0.92
CA PHE A 290 41.63 10.10 0.38
C PHE A 290 42.70 11.19 0.25
N GLU A 291 43.75 10.96 -0.59
CA GLU A 291 44.83 11.92 -0.86
C GLU A 291 44.37 13.20 -1.56
N CYS A 292 43.19 13.21 -2.18
CA CYS A 292 42.62 14.42 -2.78
C CYS A 292 42.30 15.50 -1.75
N ASP A 293 41.73 15.09 -0.59
CA ASP A 293 41.44 16.00 0.52
C ASP A 293 41.41 15.24 1.86
N PRO A 294 42.56 14.94 2.46
CA PRO A 294 42.67 14.18 3.71
C PRO A 294 42.01 14.87 4.94
N VAL A 295 41.69 16.14 4.82
CA VAL A 295 41.05 16.90 5.91
C VAL A 295 39.54 16.74 5.90
N SER A 296 38.94 16.56 4.71
CA SER A 296 37.47 16.45 4.54
C SER A 296 36.98 15.02 4.57
N ILE A 297 37.83 14.07 4.13
CA ILE A 297 37.58 12.63 4.08
C ILE A 297 38.16 11.92 5.35
#